data_a5e8bca76945279a6bf4571942712f5d
#
_entry.id   a5e8bca76945279a6bf4571942712f5d
#
_cell.length_a   1.000
_cell.length_b   1.000
_cell.length_c   1.000
_cell.angle_alpha   90.00
_cell.angle_beta   90.00
_cell.angle_gamma   90.00
#
_symmetry.space_group_name_H-M   'P 1'
#
loop_
_entity.id
_entity.type
_entity.pdbx_description
1 polymer ?
#
loop_
_entity_poly.entity_id
_entity_poly.type
_entity_poly.pdbx_seq_one_letter_code
_entity_poly.pdbx_strand_id
1 'polypeptide(L)'
;AQGAGRDHRNVFGIILGTGVGGGLVLDGRVVTGPGGYAGEWGHGPVAQRVLGSPEVTLPAFACGCGQTGCLDAICSARGMEKLHLFLHGIDAQSTEIVAGWERQLPEPSRTIDLWLELLSGPLAMVENLLGAGVMAVGGGLANSRPLIAALDSAVRARILRRFDRPLIVPAGCAIEPGLVGAAILGLGRRTSTIL
;
A
#
# COMPACT_ATOMS: atom_id res chain seq x y z
N ALA A 1 6.39 12.38 14.76
CA ALA A 1 5.50 11.22 14.72
C ALA A 1 6.14 10.01 15.39
N GLN A 2 5.43 8.87 15.42
CA GLN A 2 5.90 7.61 16.00
C GLN A 2 6.17 6.58 14.88
N GLY A 3 6.83 5.46 15.21
CA GLY A 3 7.11 4.39 14.26
C GLY A 3 8.17 4.75 13.23
N ALA A 4 8.12 4.06 12.09
CA ALA A 4 9.12 4.15 11.01
C ALA A 4 9.28 5.55 10.40
N GLY A 5 8.28 6.41 10.50
CA GLY A 5 8.32 7.78 9.96
C GLY A 5 9.00 8.83 10.85
N ARG A 6 9.47 8.48 12.06
CA ARG A 6 9.93 9.43 13.09
C ARG A 6 11.01 10.40 12.60
N ASP A 7 12.00 9.90 11.90
CA ASP A 7 13.21 10.68 11.55
C ASP A 7 13.19 11.13 10.08
N HIS A 8 12.01 11.16 9.47
CA HIS A 8 11.82 11.54 8.06
C HIS A 8 10.95 12.79 7.93
N ARG A 9 11.41 13.76 7.11
CA ARG A 9 10.64 14.96 6.79
C ARG A 9 9.44 14.65 5.93
N ASN A 10 9.64 13.79 4.92
CA ASN A 10 8.62 13.35 3.98
C ASN A 10 8.36 11.87 4.17
N VAL A 11 7.12 11.52 4.46
CA VAL A 11 6.67 10.15 4.70
C VAL A 11 5.42 9.90 3.89
N PHE A 12 5.38 8.78 3.19
CA PHE A 12 4.14 8.26 2.62
C PHE A 12 3.66 7.07 3.45
N GLY A 13 2.54 7.25 4.15
CA GLY A 13 1.88 6.18 4.88
C GLY A 13 1.05 5.34 3.91
N ILE A 14 1.20 4.03 3.95
CA ILE A 14 0.48 3.07 3.12
C ILE A 14 -0.37 2.19 4.02
N ILE A 15 -1.63 1.99 3.68
CA ILE A 15 -2.50 1.01 4.30
C ILE A 15 -2.79 -0.09 3.29
N LEU A 16 -2.40 -1.32 3.62
CA LEU A 16 -2.70 -2.54 2.89
C LEU A 16 -3.49 -3.48 3.80
N GLY A 17 -4.79 -3.32 3.78
CA GLY A 17 -5.75 -4.06 4.60
C GLY A 17 -6.96 -4.48 3.78
N THR A 18 -8.15 -4.39 4.37
CA THR A 18 -9.43 -4.62 3.68
C THR A 18 -9.56 -3.74 2.42
N GLY A 19 -8.96 -2.53 2.45
CA GLY A 19 -8.79 -1.61 1.33
C GLY A 19 -7.34 -1.17 1.18
N VAL A 20 -7.07 -0.36 0.14
CA VAL A 20 -5.82 0.35 -0.10
C VAL A 20 -6.04 1.84 0.13
N GLY A 21 -5.30 2.40 1.05
CA GLY A 21 -5.34 3.81 1.34
C GLY A 21 -3.96 4.32 1.77
N GLY A 22 -3.91 5.58 2.17
CA GLY A 22 -2.66 6.14 2.62
C GLY A 22 -2.78 7.54 3.19
N GLY A 23 -1.63 8.12 3.47
CA GLY A 23 -1.52 9.48 3.96
C GLY A 23 -0.16 10.06 3.68
N LEU A 24 -0.10 11.35 3.50
CA LEU A 24 1.11 12.07 3.14
C LEU A 24 1.52 13.02 4.26
N VAL A 25 2.78 12.94 4.65
CA VAL A 25 3.44 13.91 5.52
C VAL A 25 4.54 14.58 4.71
N LEU A 26 4.47 15.90 4.57
CA LEU A 26 5.51 16.73 3.94
C LEU A 26 6.04 17.73 4.97
N ASP A 27 7.35 17.80 5.09
CA ASP A 27 8.03 18.66 6.08
C ASP A 27 7.48 18.51 7.50
N GLY A 28 7.15 17.27 7.88
CA GLY A 28 6.60 16.95 9.20
C GLY A 28 5.12 17.33 9.39
N ARG A 29 4.43 17.80 8.33
CA ARG A 29 3.00 18.17 8.38
C ARG A 29 2.15 17.22 7.56
N VAL A 30 1.03 16.79 8.13
CA VAL A 30 0.05 15.98 7.42
C VAL A 30 -0.61 16.80 6.32
N VAL A 31 -0.61 16.29 5.10
CA VAL A 31 -1.34 16.87 3.98
C VAL A 31 -2.74 16.29 3.95
N THR A 32 -3.74 17.12 4.14
CA THR A 32 -5.15 16.70 4.12
C THR A 32 -5.84 16.99 2.80
N GLY A 33 -5.40 18.04 2.12
CA GLY A 33 -6.07 18.54 0.91
C GLY A 33 -7.47 19.11 1.17
N PRO A 34 -8.11 19.70 0.17
CA PRO A 34 -9.51 20.08 0.25
C PRO A 34 -10.39 18.87 0.54
N GLY A 35 -11.29 18.96 1.52
CA GLY A 35 -12.19 17.89 1.90
C GLY A 35 -11.53 16.68 2.60
N GLY A 36 -10.23 16.68 2.83
CA GLY A 36 -9.53 15.60 3.53
C GLY A 36 -9.20 14.38 2.67
N TYR A 37 -9.25 14.48 1.35
CA TYR A 37 -9.06 13.36 0.41
C TYR A 37 -7.61 13.12 -0.02
N ALA A 38 -6.63 13.85 0.52
CA ALA A 38 -5.23 13.59 0.19
C ALA A 38 -4.81 12.21 0.75
N GLY A 39 -4.24 11.38 -0.12
CA GLY A 39 -3.83 10.03 0.25
C GLY A 39 -4.77 8.91 -0.21
N GLU A 40 -5.86 9.23 -0.89
CA GLU A 40 -6.80 8.26 -1.51
C GLU A 40 -6.24 7.63 -2.80
N TRP A 41 -4.97 7.30 -2.81
CA TRP A 41 -4.21 6.79 -3.95
C TRP A 41 -4.66 5.41 -4.44
N GLY A 42 -5.42 4.68 -3.63
CA GLY A 42 -6.03 3.41 -4.01
C GLY A 42 -7.20 3.58 -5.00
N HIS A 43 -7.77 4.80 -5.12
CA HIS A 43 -8.91 5.08 -5.98
C HIS A 43 -8.48 5.75 -7.28
N GLY A 44 -8.20 4.93 -8.25
CA GLY A 44 -7.85 5.31 -9.62
C GLY A 44 -7.64 4.05 -10.45
N PRO A 45 -7.86 4.10 -11.76
CA PRO A 45 -7.72 2.93 -12.60
C PRO A 45 -6.27 2.43 -12.62
N VAL A 46 -6.10 1.13 -12.53
CA VAL A 46 -4.80 0.50 -12.76
C VAL A 46 -4.45 0.66 -14.23
N ALA A 47 -3.35 1.35 -14.53
CA ALA A 47 -2.94 1.61 -15.90
C ALA A 47 -2.47 0.33 -16.61
N GLN A 48 -1.74 -0.53 -15.89
CA GLN A 48 -1.26 -1.80 -16.42
C GLN A 48 -2.24 -2.91 -16.07
N ARG A 49 -2.79 -3.57 -17.09
CA ARG A 49 -3.76 -4.68 -16.94
C ARG A 49 -3.31 -5.97 -17.58
N VAL A 50 -2.28 -5.93 -18.40
CA VAL A 50 -1.61 -7.11 -18.96
C VAL A 50 -0.33 -7.33 -18.16
N LEU A 51 -0.21 -8.48 -17.53
CA LEU A 51 0.78 -8.76 -16.50
C LEU A 51 1.36 -10.15 -16.61
N GLY A 52 2.57 -10.29 -16.11
CA GLY A 52 3.22 -11.56 -15.87
C GLY A 52 3.76 -12.28 -17.09
N SER A 53 4.36 -13.44 -16.84
CA SER A 53 4.82 -14.40 -17.87
C SER A 53 4.46 -15.81 -17.40
N PRO A 54 3.56 -16.53 -18.07
CA PRO A 54 2.78 -16.11 -19.25
C PRO A 54 1.85 -14.91 -18.94
N GLU A 55 1.54 -14.12 -19.98
CA GLU A 55 0.69 -12.94 -19.84
C GLU A 55 -0.74 -13.29 -19.43
N VAL A 56 -1.30 -12.46 -18.57
CA VAL A 56 -2.72 -12.48 -18.19
C VAL A 56 -3.30 -11.09 -18.28
N THR A 57 -4.49 -10.96 -18.88
CA THR A 57 -5.25 -9.71 -18.92
C THR A 57 -6.27 -9.71 -17.78
N LEU A 58 -6.14 -8.77 -16.87
CA LEU A 58 -7.03 -8.64 -15.73
C LEU A 58 -8.31 -7.90 -16.08
N PRO A 59 -9.47 -8.34 -15.55
CA PRO A 59 -10.72 -7.60 -15.66
C PRO A 59 -10.67 -6.30 -14.83
N ALA A 60 -11.49 -5.31 -15.21
CA ALA A 60 -11.71 -4.13 -14.39
C ALA A 60 -12.69 -4.48 -13.27
N PHE A 61 -12.20 -4.84 -12.09
CA PHE A 61 -13.05 -5.14 -10.94
C PHE A 61 -13.81 -3.89 -10.47
N ALA A 62 -15.07 -4.08 -10.08
CA ALA A 62 -15.85 -3.03 -9.46
C ALA A 62 -15.25 -2.63 -8.11
N CYS A 63 -15.18 -1.34 -7.85
CA CYS A 63 -14.69 -0.76 -6.59
C CYS A 63 -15.86 -0.22 -5.75
N GLY A 64 -15.70 -0.28 -4.43
CA GLY A 64 -16.68 0.29 -3.49
C GLY A 64 -16.90 1.81 -3.63
N CYS A 65 -15.97 2.53 -4.26
CA CYS A 65 -16.13 3.97 -4.56
C CYS A 65 -17.06 4.26 -5.75
N GLY A 66 -17.62 3.25 -6.40
CA GLY A 66 -18.49 3.36 -7.57
C GLY A 66 -17.77 3.33 -8.92
N GLN A 67 -16.45 3.36 -8.94
CA GLN A 67 -15.64 3.22 -10.15
C GLN A 67 -15.30 1.75 -10.44
N THR A 68 -14.64 1.48 -11.57
CA THR A 68 -14.10 0.16 -11.93
C THR A 68 -12.60 0.24 -12.15
N GLY A 69 -11.88 -0.85 -11.83
CA GLY A 69 -10.44 -0.96 -12.08
C GLY A 69 -9.55 -0.17 -11.12
N CYS A 70 -10.08 0.27 -9.97
CA CYS A 70 -9.25 0.89 -8.94
C CYS A 70 -8.21 -0.08 -8.38
N LEU A 71 -7.06 0.47 -7.97
CA LEU A 71 -6.01 -0.28 -7.30
C LEU A 71 -6.52 -0.96 -6.02
N ASP A 72 -7.39 -0.28 -5.26
CA ASP A 72 -8.07 -0.80 -4.09
C ASP A 72 -8.83 -2.11 -4.37
N ALA A 73 -9.52 -2.17 -5.52
CA ALA A 73 -10.35 -3.32 -5.88
C ALA A 73 -9.54 -4.61 -6.16
N ILE A 74 -8.22 -4.48 -6.41
CA ILE A 74 -7.36 -5.61 -6.78
C ILE A 74 -6.13 -5.78 -5.89
N CYS A 75 -5.61 -4.72 -5.27
CA CYS A 75 -4.40 -4.76 -4.46
C CYS A 75 -4.65 -4.72 -2.95
N SER A 76 -5.90 -4.54 -2.49
CA SER A 76 -6.26 -4.78 -1.09
C SER A 76 -6.21 -6.27 -0.74
N ALA A 77 -6.36 -6.61 0.53
CA ALA A 77 -6.49 -8.00 0.97
C ALA A 77 -7.65 -8.71 0.24
N ARG A 78 -8.83 -8.07 0.20
CA ARG A 78 -9.98 -8.58 -0.58
C ARG A 78 -9.73 -8.59 -2.08
N GLY A 79 -8.94 -7.65 -2.59
CA GLY A 79 -8.52 -7.60 -3.99
C GLY A 79 -7.59 -8.76 -4.34
N MET A 80 -6.66 -9.11 -3.45
CA MET A 80 -5.79 -10.27 -3.59
C MET A 80 -6.59 -11.59 -3.63
N GLU A 81 -7.61 -11.72 -2.79
CA GLU A 81 -8.54 -12.85 -2.79
C GLU A 81 -9.28 -12.97 -4.15
N LYS A 82 -9.80 -11.86 -4.66
CA LYS A 82 -10.44 -11.81 -5.99
C LYS A 82 -9.48 -12.14 -7.12
N LEU A 83 -8.24 -11.66 -7.04
CA LEU A 83 -7.19 -11.97 -8.00
C LEU A 83 -6.87 -13.48 -7.99
N HIS A 84 -6.74 -14.07 -6.81
CA HIS A 84 -6.48 -15.50 -6.65
C HIS A 84 -7.62 -16.36 -7.22
N LEU A 85 -8.84 -16.02 -6.88
CA LEU A 85 -10.03 -16.68 -7.42
C LEU A 85 -10.09 -16.55 -8.96
N PHE A 86 -9.82 -15.38 -9.50
CA PHE A 86 -9.79 -15.15 -10.96
C PHE A 86 -8.73 -15.99 -11.66
N LEU A 87 -7.53 -16.08 -11.08
CA LEU A 87 -6.40 -16.78 -11.70
C LEU A 87 -6.53 -18.30 -11.64
N HIS A 88 -7.05 -18.82 -10.55
CA HIS A 88 -6.95 -20.25 -10.21
C HIS A 88 -8.31 -20.92 -9.99
N GLY A 89 -9.40 -20.15 -9.90
CA GLY A 89 -10.72 -20.71 -9.53
C GLY A 89 -10.78 -21.16 -8.07
N ILE A 90 -9.83 -20.77 -7.23
CA ILE A 90 -9.70 -21.17 -5.83
C ILE A 90 -10.10 -19.99 -4.94
N ASP A 91 -11.08 -20.20 -4.07
CA ASP A 91 -11.44 -19.24 -3.02
C ASP A 91 -10.53 -19.45 -1.81
N ALA A 92 -9.78 -18.42 -1.45
CA ALA A 92 -8.83 -18.45 -0.34
C ALA A 92 -8.70 -17.06 0.30
N GLN A 93 -8.51 -17.04 1.62
CA GLN A 93 -8.27 -15.80 2.34
C GLN A 93 -6.86 -15.25 2.03
N SER A 94 -6.72 -13.92 2.03
CA SER A 94 -5.43 -13.27 1.77
C SER A 94 -4.30 -13.76 2.69
N THR A 95 -4.60 -14.10 3.94
CA THR A 95 -3.65 -14.70 4.88
C THR A 95 -3.17 -16.07 4.45
N GLU A 96 -4.06 -16.90 3.87
CA GLU A 96 -3.73 -18.22 3.34
C GLU A 96 -2.90 -18.11 2.06
N ILE A 97 -3.23 -17.16 1.19
CA ILE A 97 -2.48 -16.87 -0.03
C ILE A 97 -1.05 -16.45 0.32
N VAL A 98 -0.89 -15.50 1.26
CA VAL A 98 0.43 -15.04 1.71
C VAL A 98 1.22 -16.19 2.35
N ALA A 99 0.60 -16.98 3.23
CA ALA A 99 1.25 -18.13 3.85
C ALA A 99 1.62 -19.22 2.83
N GLY A 100 0.81 -19.42 1.78
CA GLY A 100 1.09 -20.32 0.67
C GLY A 100 2.28 -19.83 -0.16
N TRP A 101 2.36 -18.54 -0.44
CA TRP A 101 3.49 -17.92 -1.12
C TRP A 101 4.80 -18.08 -0.32
N GLU A 102 4.78 -17.83 0.98
CA GLU A 102 5.94 -18.02 1.86
C GLU A 102 6.44 -19.48 1.85
N ARG A 103 5.54 -20.43 1.58
CA ARG A 103 5.87 -21.86 1.37
C ARG A 103 6.15 -22.21 -0.09
N GLN A 104 6.21 -21.23 -0.99
CA GLN A 104 6.51 -21.38 -2.42
C GLN A 104 5.50 -22.27 -3.16
N LEU A 105 4.22 -22.28 -2.74
CA LEU A 105 3.15 -22.97 -3.47
C LEU A 105 2.87 -22.25 -4.80
N PRO A 106 2.67 -22.98 -5.93
CA PRO A 106 2.61 -22.38 -7.26
C PRO A 106 1.52 -21.33 -7.43
N GLU A 107 0.27 -21.64 -7.04
CA GLU A 107 -0.87 -20.74 -7.23
C GLU A 107 -0.75 -19.47 -6.37
N PRO A 108 -0.47 -19.54 -5.05
CA PRO A 108 -0.20 -18.37 -4.24
C PRO A 108 0.99 -17.55 -4.77
N SER A 109 2.08 -18.19 -5.21
CA SER A 109 3.23 -17.50 -5.76
C SER A 109 2.87 -16.69 -7.00
N ARG A 110 2.13 -17.29 -7.92
CA ARG A 110 1.66 -16.59 -9.12
C ARG A 110 0.78 -15.38 -8.76
N THR A 111 -0.09 -15.52 -7.77
CA THR A 111 -0.96 -14.43 -7.30
C THR A 111 -0.14 -13.28 -6.73
N ILE A 112 0.82 -13.58 -5.85
CA ILE A 112 1.66 -12.56 -5.22
C ILE A 112 2.59 -11.88 -6.24
N ASP A 113 3.15 -12.61 -7.20
CA ASP A 113 3.98 -12.02 -8.26
C ASP A 113 3.21 -10.97 -9.06
N LEU A 114 2.00 -11.28 -9.48
CA LEU A 114 1.14 -10.33 -10.20
C LEU A 114 0.67 -9.16 -9.30
N TRP A 115 0.39 -9.44 -8.03
CA TRP A 115 0.03 -8.43 -7.06
C TRP A 115 1.20 -7.43 -6.84
N LEU A 116 2.43 -7.93 -6.72
CA LEU A 116 3.64 -7.09 -6.62
C LEU A 116 3.86 -6.26 -7.88
N GLU A 117 3.66 -6.87 -9.06
CA GLU A 117 3.78 -6.18 -10.35
C GLU A 117 2.78 -5.03 -10.46
N LEU A 118 1.51 -5.25 -10.07
CA LEU A 118 0.45 -4.25 -10.06
C LEU A 118 0.73 -3.09 -9.12
N LEU A 119 1.16 -3.41 -7.88
CA LEU A 119 1.28 -2.43 -6.81
C LEU A 119 2.57 -1.60 -6.92
N SER A 120 3.63 -2.20 -7.45
CA SER A 120 4.94 -1.54 -7.51
C SER A 120 4.99 -0.35 -8.46
N GLY A 121 4.26 -0.39 -9.56
CA GLY A 121 4.19 0.74 -10.51
C GLY A 121 3.61 2.02 -9.89
N PRO A 122 2.40 2.00 -9.36
CA PRO A 122 1.79 3.14 -8.68
C PRO A 122 2.63 3.67 -7.50
N LEU A 123 3.21 2.78 -6.68
CA LEU A 123 4.08 3.19 -5.57
C LEU A 123 5.39 3.82 -6.05
N ALA A 124 5.97 3.32 -7.14
CA ALA A 124 7.13 3.95 -7.75
C ALA A 124 6.80 5.36 -8.30
N MET A 125 5.62 5.55 -8.87
CA MET A 125 5.16 6.86 -9.31
C MET A 125 4.99 7.81 -8.12
N VAL A 126 4.40 7.33 -7.02
CA VAL A 126 4.26 8.10 -5.77
C VAL A 126 5.64 8.53 -5.25
N GLU A 127 6.63 7.62 -5.23
CA GLU A 127 7.99 7.95 -4.80
C GLU A 127 8.64 9.00 -5.71
N ASN A 128 8.60 8.78 -7.03
CA ASN A 128 9.19 9.72 -7.99
C ASN A 128 8.54 11.12 -7.94
N LEU A 129 7.29 11.21 -7.48
CA LEU A 129 6.55 12.46 -7.34
C LEU A 129 6.81 13.16 -6.00
N LEU A 130 6.85 12.41 -4.90
CA LEU A 130 6.88 12.93 -3.54
C LEU A 130 8.27 12.97 -2.91
N GLY A 131 9.19 12.14 -3.37
CA GLY A 131 10.54 12.01 -2.80
C GLY A 131 10.48 11.61 -1.32
N ALA A 132 9.67 10.62 -0.97
CA ALA A 132 9.53 10.17 0.40
C ALA A 132 10.86 9.62 0.95
N GLY A 133 11.19 9.96 2.19
CA GLY A 133 12.34 9.37 2.88
C GLY A 133 12.08 7.96 3.37
N VAL A 134 10.80 7.59 3.51
CA VAL A 134 10.31 6.28 3.89
C VAL A 134 8.83 6.15 3.51
N MET A 135 8.44 4.94 3.14
CA MET A 135 7.04 4.52 2.96
C MET A 135 6.68 3.53 4.08
N ALA A 136 5.85 3.95 5.01
CA ALA A 136 5.47 3.18 6.18
C ALA A 136 4.18 2.41 5.93
N VAL A 137 4.22 1.07 5.95
CA VAL A 137 3.06 0.22 5.63
C VAL A 137 2.37 -0.26 6.90
N GLY A 138 1.07 -0.01 6.99
CA GLY A 138 0.15 -0.59 7.96
C GLY A 138 -0.92 -1.46 7.28
N GLY A 139 -1.85 -1.98 8.08
CA GLY A 139 -2.90 -2.90 7.63
C GLY A 139 -2.49 -4.37 7.76
N GLY A 140 -3.44 -5.27 7.55
CA GLY A 140 -3.26 -6.71 7.80
C GLY A 140 -2.14 -7.36 6.98
N LEU A 141 -1.96 -6.94 5.72
CA LEU A 141 -0.90 -7.46 4.86
C LEU A 141 0.51 -7.06 5.31
N ALA A 142 0.63 -5.97 6.09
CA ALA A 142 1.91 -5.54 6.66
C ALA A 142 2.46 -6.50 7.74
N ASN A 143 1.67 -7.45 8.22
CA ASN A 143 2.11 -8.46 9.18
C ASN A 143 3.09 -9.47 8.55
N SER A 144 3.04 -9.70 7.23
CA SER A 144 4.05 -10.50 6.53
C SER A 144 5.26 -9.62 6.19
N ARG A 145 6.31 -9.74 6.97
CA ARG A 145 7.59 -9.05 6.69
C ARG A 145 8.20 -9.47 5.36
N PRO A 146 8.17 -10.75 4.95
CA PRO A 146 8.64 -11.17 3.63
C PRO A 146 7.87 -10.48 2.49
N LEU A 147 6.54 -10.34 2.59
CA LEU A 147 5.74 -9.65 1.59
C LEU A 147 6.13 -8.17 1.45
N ILE A 148 6.32 -7.48 2.57
CA ILE A 148 6.75 -6.08 2.55
C ILE A 148 8.17 -5.93 1.99
N ALA A 149 9.08 -6.84 2.29
CA ALA A 149 10.42 -6.84 1.71
C ALA A 149 10.42 -7.09 0.19
N ALA A 150 9.55 -7.98 -0.29
CA ALA A 150 9.34 -8.22 -1.71
C ALA A 150 8.77 -6.98 -2.42
N LEU A 151 7.80 -6.31 -1.78
CA LEU A 151 7.23 -5.06 -2.28
C LEU A 151 8.28 -3.94 -2.34
N ASP A 152 9.12 -3.79 -1.30
CA ASP A 152 10.23 -2.85 -1.30
C ASP A 152 11.17 -3.08 -2.49
N SER A 153 11.56 -4.33 -2.71
CA SER A 153 12.43 -4.70 -3.82
C SER A 153 11.80 -4.38 -5.18
N ALA A 154 10.52 -4.71 -5.36
CA ALA A 154 9.79 -4.46 -6.60
C ALA A 154 9.65 -2.96 -6.91
N VAL A 155 9.38 -2.13 -5.89
CA VAL A 155 9.27 -0.67 -6.05
C VAL A 155 10.65 -0.05 -6.30
N ARG A 156 11.68 -0.44 -5.54
CA ARG A 156 13.05 0.09 -5.71
C ARG A 156 13.64 -0.22 -7.08
N ALA A 157 13.20 -1.29 -7.73
CA ALA A 157 13.58 -1.60 -9.11
C ALA A 157 12.96 -0.64 -10.15
N ARG A 158 11.94 0.16 -9.77
CA ARG A 158 11.15 1.01 -10.68
C ARG A 158 11.31 2.51 -10.43
N ILE A 159 12.00 2.91 -9.37
CA ILE A 159 12.23 4.32 -9.02
C ILE A 159 13.56 4.83 -9.55
N LEU A 160 13.64 6.15 -9.75
CA LEU A 160 14.86 6.81 -10.25
C LEU A 160 15.93 6.94 -9.17
N ARG A 161 15.51 7.24 -7.93
CA ARG A 161 16.41 7.40 -6.80
C ARG A 161 16.87 6.04 -6.30
N ARG A 162 18.15 5.92 -5.97
CA ARG A 162 18.70 4.73 -5.30
C ARG A 162 18.69 4.93 -3.79
N PHE A 163 18.38 3.86 -3.07
CA PHE A 163 18.35 3.83 -1.61
C PHE A 163 19.31 2.75 -1.10
N ASP A 164 20.13 3.10 -0.10
CA ASP A 164 21.05 2.16 0.57
C ASP A 164 20.33 1.30 1.62
N ARG A 165 19.11 1.66 1.97
CA ARG A 165 18.25 1.00 2.95
C ARG A 165 16.85 0.76 2.35
N PRO A 166 16.03 -0.12 2.95
CA PRO A 166 14.64 -0.29 2.53
C PRO A 166 13.88 1.04 2.55
N LEU A 167 13.15 1.31 1.48
CA LEU A 167 12.24 2.45 1.35
C LEU A 167 10.88 2.12 1.95
N ILE A 168 10.37 0.91 1.68
CA ILE A 168 9.09 0.42 2.16
C ILE A 168 9.33 -0.48 3.37
N VAL A 169 8.76 -0.11 4.50
CA VAL A 169 8.94 -0.82 5.78
C VAL A 169 7.62 -0.91 6.54
N PRO A 170 7.43 -1.92 7.39
CA PRO A 170 6.30 -1.93 8.31
C PRO A 170 6.27 -0.66 9.18
N ALA A 171 5.09 -0.13 9.45
CA ALA A 171 4.91 1.15 10.16
C ALA A 171 5.51 1.17 11.57
N GLY A 172 5.67 -0.01 12.21
CA GLY A 172 6.33 -0.13 13.51
C GLY A 172 5.60 0.58 14.66
N CYS A 173 4.29 0.77 14.54
CA CYS A 173 3.46 1.34 15.61
C CYS A 173 3.07 0.22 16.58
N ALA A 174 3.45 0.36 17.86
CA ALA A 174 3.14 -0.62 18.91
C ALA A 174 1.68 -0.55 19.40
N ILE A 175 1.00 0.57 19.15
CA ILE A 175 -0.40 0.83 19.52
C ILE A 175 -1.17 1.08 18.22
N GLU A 176 -2.48 0.83 18.25
CA GLU A 176 -3.39 1.03 17.11
C GLU A 176 -3.11 2.37 16.38
N PRO A 177 -2.55 2.35 15.17
CA PRO A 177 -2.05 3.56 14.52
C PRO A 177 -3.13 4.60 14.27
N GLY A 178 -4.37 4.16 14.01
CA GLY A 178 -5.51 5.02 13.78
C GLY A 178 -5.87 5.86 15.00
N LEU A 179 -5.89 5.24 16.18
CA LEU A 179 -6.17 5.94 17.45
C LEU A 179 -5.08 6.94 17.79
N VAL A 180 -3.81 6.55 17.65
CA VAL A 180 -2.66 7.43 17.89
C VAL A 180 -2.67 8.62 16.93
N GLY A 181 -2.93 8.38 15.65
CA GLY A 181 -3.02 9.44 14.64
C GLY A 181 -4.15 10.43 14.94
N ALA A 182 -5.34 9.93 15.28
CA ALA A 182 -6.49 10.77 15.66
C ALA A 182 -6.19 11.61 16.91
N ALA A 183 -5.55 11.03 17.93
CA ALA A 183 -5.16 11.75 19.13
C ALA A 183 -4.15 12.88 18.84
N ILE A 184 -3.14 12.62 18.02
CA ILE A 184 -2.14 13.64 17.62
C ILE A 184 -2.81 14.78 16.85
N LEU A 185 -3.70 14.47 15.91
CA LEU A 185 -4.43 15.48 15.15
C LEU A 185 -5.35 16.32 16.04
N GLY A 186 -6.03 15.69 17.00
CA GLY A 186 -6.90 16.36 17.96
C GLY A 186 -6.13 17.29 18.90
N LEU A 187 -4.96 16.89 19.38
CA LEU A 187 -4.08 17.71 20.21
C LEU A 187 -3.49 18.90 19.42
N GLY A 188 -3.07 18.67 18.16
CA GLY A 188 -2.53 19.74 17.32
C GLY A 188 -3.54 20.84 16.96
N ARG A 189 -4.84 20.50 16.87
CA ARG A 189 -5.90 21.50 16.64
C ARG A 189 -6.17 22.41 17.82
N ARG A 190 -5.91 21.95 19.05
CA ARG A 190 -6.11 22.76 20.26
C ARG A 190 -5.07 23.90 20.41
N THR A 191 -3.89 23.75 19.83
CA THR A 191 -2.84 24.79 19.86
C THR A 191 -3.01 25.88 18.79
N SER A 192 -3.87 25.68 17.78
CA SER A 192 -4.09 26.66 16.70
C SER A 192 -5.30 27.58 16.95
N THR A 193 -6.04 27.44 18.06
CA THR A 193 -7.26 28.23 18.33
C THR A 193 -7.05 29.28 19.41
N ILE A 194 -5.82 29.54 19.82
CA ILE A 194 -5.47 30.61 20.77
C ILE A 194 -4.45 31.53 20.09
N LEU A 195 -4.91 32.33 19.14
CA LEU A 195 -4.34 33.62 18.71
C LEU A 195 -5.45 34.45 18.08
#